data_9b8209f7ade6a01da2df9d80f039f4c9
#
_entry.id   9b8209f7ade6a01da2df9d80f039f4c9
#
_cell.length_a   1.000
_cell.length_b   1.000
_cell.length_c   1.000
_cell.angle_alpha   90.00
_cell.angle_beta   90.00
_cell.angle_gamma   90.00
#
_symmetry.space_group_name_H-M   'P 1'
#
loop_
_entity.id
_entity.type
_entity.pdbx_description
1 polymer ?
#
loop_
_entity_poly.entity_id
_entity_poly.type
_entity_poly.pdbx_seq_one_letter_code
_entity_poly.pdbx_strand_id
1 'polypeptide(L)'
;MLIPVVTDPKKAAGALQWDVTEMMRRYRMMADAGVRDLDSYNKLVAAEEDERQPMEQVVVVIDELADLMLVAAKEVEESICRIAQMGRASGIHLVI
;
A
#
# COMPACT_ATOMS: atom_id res chain seq x y z
N MET A 1 2.69 -11.24 -4.83
CA MET A 1 2.32 -10.57 -3.56
C MET A 1 3.57 -10.27 -2.75
N LEU A 2 3.73 -9.03 -2.34
CA LEU A 2 4.81 -8.64 -1.45
C LEU A 2 4.31 -8.64 0.00
N ILE A 3 5.07 -9.28 0.89
CA ILE A 3 4.70 -9.38 2.30
C ILE A 3 5.91 -8.99 3.16
N PRO A 4 6.22 -7.69 3.27
CA PRO A 4 7.26 -7.27 4.20
C PRO A 4 6.81 -7.42 5.65
N VAL A 5 7.64 -8.04 6.46
CA VAL A 5 7.42 -8.13 7.90
C VAL A 5 8.41 -7.18 8.58
N VAL A 6 7.88 -6.22 9.33
CA VAL A 6 8.69 -5.18 9.95
C VAL A 6 8.60 -5.31 11.46
N THR A 7 9.74 -5.49 12.10
CA THR A 7 9.84 -5.67 13.56
C THR A 7 10.52 -4.48 14.25
N ASP A 8 11.23 -3.63 13.51
CA ASP A 8 11.90 -2.45 14.05
C ASP A 8 10.98 -1.23 13.92
N PRO A 9 10.64 -0.54 15.03
CA PRO A 9 9.73 0.62 14.98
C PRO A 9 10.16 1.72 14.03
N LYS A 10 11.47 1.99 13.92
CA LYS A 10 11.97 3.02 13.02
C LYS A 10 11.78 2.64 11.56
N LYS A 11 12.03 1.38 11.22
CA LYS A 11 11.82 0.87 9.88
C LYS A 11 10.35 0.74 9.55
N ALA A 12 9.52 0.43 10.55
CA ALA A 12 8.09 0.32 10.35
C ALA A 12 7.45 1.66 9.97
N ALA A 13 7.87 2.76 10.58
CA ALA A 13 7.37 4.08 10.21
C ALA A 13 7.72 4.41 8.76
N GLY A 14 8.95 4.12 8.34
CA GLY A 14 9.39 4.28 6.96
C GLY A 14 8.62 3.39 5.98
N ALA A 15 8.37 2.14 6.36
CA ALA A 15 7.61 1.21 5.55
C ALA A 15 6.16 1.66 5.35
N LEU A 16 5.52 2.16 6.39
CA LEU A 16 4.16 2.70 6.30
C LEU A 16 4.11 3.93 5.39
N GLN A 17 5.10 4.80 5.48
CA GLN A 17 5.20 5.96 4.62
C GLN A 17 5.40 5.54 3.15
N TRP A 18 6.22 4.53 2.92
CA TRP A 18 6.40 3.95 1.59
C TRP A 18 5.07 3.40 1.04
N ASP A 19 4.31 2.71 1.90
CA ASP A 19 3.01 2.15 1.50
C ASP A 19 2.03 3.23 1.07
N VAL A 20 1.97 4.34 1.81
CA VAL A 20 1.11 5.47 1.45
C VAL A 20 1.56 6.08 0.12
N THR A 21 2.86 6.26 -0.07
CA THR A 21 3.42 6.79 -1.32
C THR A 21 3.09 5.87 -2.49
N GLU A 22 3.27 4.57 -2.32
CA GLU A 22 2.95 3.57 -3.35
C GLU A 22 1.46 3.53 -3.65
N MET A 23 0.63 3.63 -2.62
CA MET A 23 -0.82 3.69 -2.76
C MET A 23 -1.25 4.88 -3.61
N MET A 24 -0.69 6.05 -3.34
CA MET A 24 -1.01 7.26 -4.11
C MET A 24 -0.52 7.15 -5.55
N ARG A 25 0.66 6.55 -5.77
CA ARG A 25 1.17 6.27 -7.11
C ARG A 25 0.21 5.37 -7.89
N ARG A 26 -0.29 4.33 -7.25
CA ARG A 26 -1.24 3.39 -7.87
C ARG A 26 -2.56 4.06 -8.22
N TYR A 27 -3.08 4.90 -7.34
CA TYR A 27 -4.30 5.66 -7.63
C TYR A 27 -4.12 6.56 -8.84
N ARG A 28 -2.96 7.19 -8.99
CA ARG A 28 -2.67 8.02 -10.14
C ARG A 28 -2.64 7.19 -11.42
N MET A 29 -1.98 6.04 -11.38
CA MET A 29 -1.89 5.15 -12.53
C MET A 29 -3.28 4.59 -12.92
N MET A 30 -4.10 4.25 -11.93
CA MET A 30 -5.45 3.77 -12.17
C MET A 30 -6.34 4.87 -12.76
N ALA A 31 -6.20 6.10 -12.27
CA ALA A 31 -6.94 7.25 -12.81
C ALA A 31 -6.56 7.52 -14.27
N ASP A 32 -5.28 7.47 -14.60
CA ASP A 32 -4.79 7.65 -15.96
C ASP A 32 -5.32 6.55 -16.89
N ALA A 33 -5.49 5.33 -16.37
CA ALA A 33 -6.03 4.20 -17.11
C ALA A 33 -7.56 4.18 -17.17
N GLY A 34 -8.23 5.03 -16.39
CA GLY A 34 -9.68 5.10 -16.33
C GLY A 34 -10.33 3.97 -15.54
N VAL A 35 -9.61 3.36 -14.61
CA VAL A 35 -10.11 2.26 -13.78
C VAL A 35 -10.13 2.66 -12.31
N ARG A 36 -10.84 1.90 -11.47
CA ARG A 36 -11.06 2.26 -10.06
C ARG A 36 -10.37 1.36 -9.05
N ASP A 37 -9.90 0.18 -9.48
CA ASP A 37 -9.27 -0.78 -8.59
C ASP A 37 -8.15 -1.55 -9.27
N LEU A 38 -7.39 -2.26 -8.46
CA LEU A 38 -6.21 -3.00 -8.93
C LEU A 38 -6.59 -4.12 -9.91
N ASP A 39 -7.65 -4.84 -9.65
CA ASP A 39 -8.09 -5.93 -10.53
C ASP A 39 -8.43 -5.40 -11.92
N SER A 40 -9.16 -4.30 -11.99
CA SER A 40 -9.51 -3.67 -13.26
C SER A 40 -8.28 -3.18 -14.00
N TYR A 41 -7.32 -2.59 -13.28
CA TYR A 41 -6.05 -2.17 -13.86
C TYR A 41 -5.28 -3.34 -14.45
N ASN A 42 -5.14 -4.41 -13.69
CA ASN A 42 -4.38 -5.57 -14.14
C ASN A 42 -5.04 -6.28 -15.33
N LYS A 43 -6.37 -6.33 -15.35
CA LYS A 43 -7.11 -6.86 -16.49
C LYS A 43 -6.92 -6.01 -17.74
N LEU A 44 -6.92 -4.70 -17.58
CA LEU A 44 -6.71 -3.78 -18.70
C LEU A 44 -5.31 -3.94 -19.28
N VAL A 45 -4.29 -4.00 -18.43
CA VAL A 45 -2.91 -4.18 -18.85
C VAL A 45 -2.74 -5.51 -19.61
N ALA A 46 -3.35 -6.58 -19.11
CA ALA A 46 -3.28 -7.88 -19.76
C ALA A 46 -4.02 -7.89 -21.12
N ALA A 47 -5.18 -7.23 -21.18
CA ALA A 47 -6.00 -7.20 -22.40
C ALA A 47 -5.38 -6.38 -23.53
N GLU A 48 -4.68 -5.30 -23.18
CA GLU A 48 -4.07 -4.39 -24.17
C GLU A 48 -2.67 -4.83 -24.62
N GLU A 49 -2.13 -5.89 -24.03
CA GLU A 49 -0.75 -6.33 -24.27
C GLU A 49 0.25 -5.16 -24.15
N ASP A 50 -0.02 -4.28 -23.21
CA ASP A 50 0.74 -3.07 -22.97
C ASP A 50 2.09 -3.41 -22.33
N GLU A 51 3.07 -2.53 -22.50
CA GLU A 51 4.37 -2.62 -21.83
C GLU A 51 4.27 -2.42 -20.31
N ARG A 52 3.14 -1.89 -19.84
CA ARG A 52 2.91 -1.70 -18.41
C ARG A 52 2.86 -3.05 -17.69
N GLN A 53 3.48 -3.10 -16.52
CA GLN A 53 3.49 -4.29 -15.69
C GLN A 53 2.23 -4.35 -14.84
N PRO A 54 1.62 -5.54 -14.64
CA PRO A 54 0.56 -5.70 -13.66
C PRO A 54 1.09 -5.34 -12.26
N MET A 55 0.27 -4.72 -11.45
CA MET A 55 0.64 -4.39 -10.08
C MET A 55 0.26 -5.52 -9.13
N GLU A 56 1.18 -5.89 -8.25
CA GLU A 56 0.96 -6.93 -7.25
C GLU A 56 0.25 -6.37 -6.03
N GLN A 57 -0.49 -7.25 -5.35
CA GLN A 57 -1.01 -6.89 -4.04
C GLN A 57 0.12 -6.86 -3.03
N VAL A 58 0.09 -5.87 -2.14
CA VAL A 58 1.08 -5.68 -1.09
C VAL A 58 0.40 -5.86 0.25
N VAL A 59 0.95 -6.74 1.08
CA VAL A 59 0.49 -6.94 2.45
C VAL A 59 1.62 -6.54 3.38
N VAL A 60 1.36 -5.59 4.25
CA VAL A 60 2.34 -5.14 5.25
C VAL A 60 1.93 -5.68 6.61
N VAL A 61 2.83 -6.43 7.23
CA VAL A 61 2.61 -6.99 8.56
C VAL A 61 3.45 -6.20 9.56
N ILE A 62 2.80 -5.60 10.54
CA ILE A 62 3.48 -4.86 11.61
C ILE A 62 3.37 -5.66 12.90
N ASP A 63 4.53 -6.05 13.41
CA ASP A 63 4.65 -6.64 14.73
C ASP A 63 4.88 -5.54 15.76
N GLU A 64 4.31 -5.69 16.94
CA GLU A 64 4.50 -4.73 18.02
C GLU A 64 4.09 -3.29 17.68
N LEU A 65 2.84 -3.10 17.29
CA LEU A 65 2.28 -1.78 17.03
C LEU A 65 2.44 -0.83 18.22
N ALA A 66 2.36 -1.34 19.44
CA ALA A 66 2.49 -0.53 20.65
C ALA A 66 3.85 0.18 20.70
N ASP A 67 4.94 -0.53 20.36
CA ASP A 67 6.27 0.06 20.33
C ASP A 67 6.39 1.13 19.24
N LEU A 68 5.78 0.89 18.10
CA LEU A 68 5.74 1.84 17.00
C LEU A 68 5.01 3.13 17.39
N MET A 69 3.91 3.01 18.12
CA MET A 69 3.16 4.17 18.61
C MET A 69 3.93 5.02 19.60
N LEU A 70 4.87 4.42 20.34
CA LEU A 70 5.73 5.17 21.25
C LEU A 70 6.75 6.04 20.54
N VAL A 71 7.16 5.63 19.32
CA VAL A 71 8.23 6.31 18.58
C VAL A 71 7.68 7.34 17.60
N ALA A 72 6.58 7.04 16.91
CA ALA A 72 6.08 7.87 15.82
C ALA A 72 4.54 7.84 15.75
N ALA A 73 3.88 8.08 16.87
CA ALA A 73 2.43 7.90 16.99
C ALA A 73 1.61 8.64 15.93
N LYS A 74 1.94 9.91 15.68
CA LYS A 74 1.15 10.74 14.77
C LYS A 74 1.28 10.29 13.32
N GLU A 75 2.50 10.06 12.87
CA GLU A 75 2.79 9.64 11.49
C GLU A 75 2.23 8.25 11.21
N VAL A 76 2.35 7.35 12.18
CA VAL A 76 1.83 5.99 12.09
C VAL A 76 0.31 6.00 12.02
N GLU A 77 -0.34 6.77 12.88
CA GLU A 77 -1.79 6.88 12.90
C GLU A 77 -2.33 7.40 11.57
N GLU A 78 -1.73 8.46 11.03
CA GLU A 78 -2.14 9.01 9.74
C GLU A 78 -1.95 8.00 8.61
N SER A 79 -0.82 7.30 8.58
CA SER A 79 -0.55 6.30 7.55
C SER A 79 -1.52 5.13 7.63
N ILE A 80 -1.78 4.62 8.83
CA ILE A 80 -2.73 3.52 9.05
C ILE A 80 -4.13 3.93 8.61
N CYS A 81 -4.58 5.13 8.96
CA CYS A 81 -5.89 5.62 8.56
C CYS A 81 -6.02 5.72 7.04
N ARG A 82 -5.00 6.23 6.37
CA ARG A 82 -5.02 6.33 4.90
C ARG A 82 -5.06 4.96 4.24
N ILE A 83 -4.25 4.02 4.71
CA ILE A 83 -4.23 2.66 4.16
C ILE A 83 -5.57 1.96 4.43
N ALA A 84 -6.14 2.13 5.61
CA ALA A 84 -7.43 1.54 5.94
C ALA A 84 -8.56 2.06 5.04
N GLN A 85 -8.53 3.35 4.69
CA GLN A 85 -9.57 3.97 3.86
C GLN A 85 -9.38 3.70 2.37
N MET A 86 -8.16 3.66 1.89
CA MET A 86 -7.84 3.68 0.46
C MET A 86 -7.06 2.47 -0.03
N GLY A 87 -6.54 1.65 0.87
CA GLY A 87 -5.63 0.57 0.49
C GLY A 87 -6.29 -0.55 -0.31
N ARG A 88 -7.54 -0.84 -0.01
CA ARG A 88 -8.25 -1.97 -0.61
C ARG A 88 -8.28 -1.90 -2.15
N ALA A 89 -8.68 -0.77 -2.69
CA ALA A 89 -8.78 -0.59 -4.14
C ALA A 89 -7.41 -0.61 -4.82
N SER A 90 -6.37 -0.14 -4.15
CA SER A 90 -5.01 -0.09 -4.69
C SER A 90 -4.21 -1.39 -4.46
N GLY A 91 -4.79 -2.36 -3.75
CA GLY A 91 -4.13 -3.63 -3.48
C GLY A 91 -3.08 -3.57 -2.38
N ILE A 92 -3.16 -2.59 -1.49
CA ILE A 92 -2.25 -2.47 -0.35
C ILE A 92 -3.02 -2.78 0.93
N HIS A 93 -2.55 -3.78 1.65
CA HIS A 93 -3.21 -4.29 2.85
C HIS A 93 -2.28 -4.22 4.05
N LEU A 94 -2.86 -3.98 5.21
CA LEU A 94 -2.12 -3.85 6.45
C LEU A 94 -2.62 -4.88 7.46
N VAL A 95 -1.69 -5.63 8.04
CA VAL A 95 -1.97 -6.58 9.12
C VAL A 95 -1.24 -6.08 10.38
N ILE A 96 -1.98 -5.87 11.42
CA ILE A 96 -1.45 -5.33 12.67
C ILE A 96 -1.58 -6.36 13.79
#